data_8b5f692b63bdc3f6005983762d2a43ff
#
_entry.id   8b5f692b63bdc3f6005983762d2a43ff
#
_cell.length_a   1.000
_cell.length_b   1.000
_cell.length_c   1.000
_cell.angle_alpha   90.00
_cell.angle_beta   90.00
_cell.angle_gamma   90.00
#
_symmetry.space_group_name_H-M   'P 1'
#
loop_
_entity.id
_entity.type
_entity.pdbx_description
1 polymer ?
#
loop_
_entity_poly.entity_id
_entity_poly.type
_entity_poly.pdbx_seq_one_letter_code
_entity_poly.pdbx_strand_id
1 'polypeptide(L)'
;MSGRQKALLGLFAVLLVALFVVAVGAGRDDPGDPGARHGFVDRLGALGGERSAVDPATVSADCADQTGRLVFSGSCVVRVADPGGLRTLVLRSAARFTVVASAPGDAELTIRDEVEPASDGTGAVAKVAVDQAAEVGLTCPSLSGCTVLVATS
;
A
#
# COMPACT_ATOMS: atom_id res chain seq x y z
N MET A 1 -13.31 -22.28 -43.69
CA MET A 1 -13.96 -21.56 -42.55
C MET A 1 -15.40 -21.31 -42.90
N SER A 2 -16.36 -21.81 -42.12
CA SER A 2 -17.80 -21.66 -42.38
C SER A 2 -18.22 -20.23 -42.07
N GLY A 3 -19.30 -19.73 -42.77
CA GLY A 3 -19.81 -18.37 -42.59
C GLY A 3 -20.14 -18.04 -41.10
N ARG A 4 -20.54 -19.03 -40.33
CA ARG A 4 -20.81 -18.90 -38.86
C ARG A 4 -19.54 -18.60 -38.06
N GLN A 5 -18.39 -19.17 -38.42
CA GLN A 5 -17.11 -18.91 -37.75
C GLN A 5 -16.63 -17.47 -38.02
N LYS A 6 -16.82 -16.96 -39.21
CA LYS A 6 -16.48 -15.58 -39.57
C LYS A 6 -17.35 -14.56 -38.83
N ALA A 7 -18.67 -14.87 -38.67
CA ALA A 7 -19.59 -14.02 -37.95
C ALA A 7 -19.26 -13.99 -36.41
N LEU A 8 -18.91 -15.15 -35.81
CA LEU A 8 -18.51 -15.24 -34.42
C LEU A 8 -17.20 -14.47 -34.12
N LEU A 9 -16.20 -14.61 -35.00
CA LEU A 9 -14.95 -13.85 -34.90
C LEU A 9 -15.17 -12.34 -35.02
N GLY A 10 -16.05 -11.92 -35.92
CA GLY A 10 -16.40 -10.50 -36.08
C GLY A 10 -17.09 -9.94 -34.85
N LEU A 11 -18.04 -10.69 -34.26
CA LEU A 11 -18.73 -10.31 -33.03
C LEU A 11 -17.76 -10.19 -31.86
N PHE A 12 -16.84 -11.14 -31.72
CA PHE A 12 -15.83 -11.14 -30.66
C PHE A 12 -14.85 -9.97 -30.79
N ALA A 13 -14.42 -9.63 -32.02
CA ALA A 13 -13.57 -8.48 -32.26
C ALA A 13 -14.27 -7.16 -31.88
N VAL A 14 -15.56 -6.99 -32.24
CA VAL A 14 -16.34 -5.81 -31.87
C VAL A 14 -16.49 -5.69 -30.35
N LEU A 15 -16.73 -6.82 -29.66
CA LEU A 15 -16.86 -6.84 -28.20
C LEU A 15 -15.55 -6.47 -27.50
N LEU A 16 -14.41 -6.95 -28.01
CA LEU A 16 -13.09 -6.57 -27.47
C LEU A 16 -12.80 -5.08 -27.69
N VAL A 17 -13.13 -4.53 -28.86
CA VAL A 17 -12.96 -3.10 -29.12
C VAL A 17 -13.87 -2.26 -28.22
N ALA A 18 -15.11 -2.67 -28.01
CA ALA A 18 -16.04 -1.99 -27.11
C ALA A 18 -15.52 -2.00 -25.65
N LEU A 19 -15.03 -3.15 -25.16
CA LEU A 19 -14.42 -3.26 -23.83
C LEU A 19 -13.16 -2.39 -23.72
N PHE A 20 -12.35 -2.34 -24.75
CA PHE A 20 -11.14 -1.50 -24.76
C PHE A 20 -11.50 -0.01 -24.74
N VAL A 21 -12.49 0.44 -25.51
CA VAL A 21 -12.98 1.82 -25.50
C VAL A 21 -13.56 2.21 -24.15
N VAL A 22 -14.31 1.31 -23.49
CA VAL A 22 -14.83 1.54 -22.13
C VAL A 22 -13.68 1.62 -21.13
N ALA A 23 -12.69 0.72 -21.22
CA ALA A 23 -11.54 0.72 -20.32
C ALA A 23 -10.66 1.98 -20.47
N VAL A 24 -10.44 2.45 -21.71
CA VAL A 24 -9.67 3.66 -22.00
C VAL A 24 -10.50 4.93 -21.77
N GLY A 25 -11.82 4.90 -22.07
CA GLY A 25 -12.73 6.03 -21.86
C GLY A 25 -13.03 6.31 -20.40
N ALA A 26 -13.08 5.29 -19.56
CA ALA A 26 -13.26 5.45 -18.11
C ALA A 26 -11.99 5.99 -17.41
N GLY A 27 -10.85 6.06 -18.09
CA GLY A 27 -9.59 6.62 -17.58
C GLY A 27 -9.32 8.07 -18.03
N ARG A 28 -10.28 8.72 -18.68
CA ARG A 28 -10.16 10.12 -19.14
C ARG A 28 -10.97 11.06 -18.26
N ASP A 29 -10.65 11.13 -17.00
CA ASP A 29 -11.11 12.22 -16.14
C ASP A 29 -9.97 13.24 -15.99
N ASP A 30 -10.21 14.45 -16.52
CA ASP A 30 -9.52 15.74 -16.40
C ASP A 30 -7.98 15.84 -16.58
N PRO A 31 -7.52 16.67 -17.55
CA PRO A 31 -6.10 16.97 -17.75
C PRO A 31 -5.57 18.08 -16.83
N GLY A 32 -6.04 18.16 -15.57
CA GLY A 32 -5.72 19.26 -14.64
C GLY A 32 -5.15 18.85 -13.30
N ASP A 33 -5.11 17.55 -12.94
CA ASP A 33 -4.66 17.13 -11.61
C ASP A 33 -3.41 16.23 -11.68
N PRO A 34 -2.22 16.69 -11.24
CA PRO A 34 -1.01 15.86 -11.22
C PRO A 34 -1.06 14.70 -10.21
N GLY A 35 -2.17 14.53 -9.46
CA GLY A 35 -2.40 13.46 -8.48
C GLY A 35 -3.08 12.20 -9.01
N ALA A 36 -3.55 12.17 -10.27
CA ALA A 36 -4.46 11.15 -10.80
C ALA A 36 -3.82 9.79 -11.19
N ARG A 37 -2.66 9.42 -10.68
CA ARG A 37 -2.07 8.08 -10.91
C ARG A 37 -2.62 6.97 -10.01
N HIS A 38 -3.52 7.29 -9.09
CA HIS A 38 -4.07 6.33 -8.11
C HIS A 38 -5.44 5.73 -8.48
N GLY A 39 -6.07 6.14 -9.59
CA GLY A 39 -7.50 5.90 -9.84
C GLY A 39 -7.94 4.43 -10.01
N PHE A 40 -7.10 3.51 -10.48
CA PHE A 40 -7.48 2.12 -10.70
C PHE A 40 -7.22 1.25 -9.47
N VAL A 41 -6.10 1.45 -8.82
CA VAL A 41 -5.70 0.72 -7.61
C VAL A 41 -6.58 1.11 -6.42
N ASP A 42 -6.95 2.40 -6.31
CA ASP A 42 -7.89 2.88 -5.28
C ASP A 42 -9.31 2.34 -5.47
N ARG A 43 -9.79 2.17 -6.72
CA ARG A 43 -11.10 1.54 -6.97
C ARG A 43 -11.11 0.05 -6.68
N LEU A 44 -10.02 -0.67 -6.93
CA LEU A 44 -9.89 -2.06 -6.50
C LEU A 44 -9.76 -2.17 -4.97
N GLY A 45 -9.14 -1.20 -4.32
CA GLY A 45 -9.10 -1.07 -2.86
C GLY A 45 -10.48 -0.83 -2.25
N ALA A 46 -11.33 -0.02 -2.88
CA ALA A 46 -12.69 0.27 -2.44
C ALA A 46 -13.65 -0.94 -2.57
N LEU A 47 -13.40 -1.84 -3.52
CA LEU A 47 -14.16 -3.11 -3.64
C LEU A 47 -13.72 -4.15 -2.60
N GLY A 48 -12.56 -3.95 -1.96
CA GLY A 48 -12.02 -4.86 -0.93
C GLY A 48 -12.43 -4.56 0.51
N GLY A 49 -13.39 -3.64 0.75
CA GLY A 49 -13.75 -3.17 2.09
C GLY A 49 -12.60 -2.38 2.73
N GLU A 50 -12.88 -1.35 3.52
CA GLU A 50 -11.87 -0.65 4.33
C GLU A 50 -11.16 -1.69 5.21
N ARG A 51 -9.94 -2.02 4.84
CA ARG A 51 -9.11 -2.91 5.66
C ARG A 51 -8.87 -2.16 6.96
N SER A 52 -9.48 -2.65 8.03
CA SER A 52 -9.31 -2.03 9.33
C SER A 52 -7.82 -2.01 9.68
N ALA A 53 -7.39 -0.92 10.30
CA ALA A 53 -6.03 -0.79 10.79
C ALA A 53 -5.72 -1.88 11.81
N VAL A 54 -4.44 -2.22 11.94
CA VAL A 54 -3.94 -3.08 13.01
C VAL A 54 -4.25 -2.43 14.35
N ASP A 55 -4.70 -3.23 15.33
CA ASP A 55 -4.86 -2.74 16.71
C ASP A 55 -3.47 -2.38 17.28
N PRO A 56 -3.25 -1.14 17.71
CA PRO A 56 -1.96 -0.73 18.27
C PRO A 56 -1.51 -1.56 19.48
N ALA A 57 -2.45 -2.16 20.21
CA ALA A 57 -2.13 -3.03 21.33
C ALA A 57 -1.43 -4.33 20.90
N THR A 58 -1.56 -4.73 19.63
CA THR A 58 -0.89 -5.90 19.06
C THR A 58 0.45 -5.57 18.41
N VAL A 59 0.84 -4.29 18.42
CA VAL A 59 2.08 -3.80 17.82
C VAL A 59 3.11 -3.55 18.92
N SER A 60 4.30 -4.10 18.75
CA SER A 60 5.46 -3.85 19.62
C SER A 60 6.67 -3.47 18.74
N ALA A 61 7.61 -2.72 19.29
CA ALA A 61 8.83 -2.38 18.59
C ALA A 61 9.99 -2.24 19.55
N ASP A 62 11.20 -2.60 19.11
CA ASP A 62 12.44 -2.49 19.90
C ASP A 62 12.94 -1.06 20.05
N CYS A 63 12.41 -0.12 19.27
CA CYS A 63 12.73 1.30 19.27
C CYS A 63 11.59 2.20 19.79
N ALA A 64 10.54 1.62 20.40
CA ALA A 64 9.42 2.39 20.93
C ALA A 64 9.83 3.18 22.17
N ASP A 65 9.49 4.46 22.21
CA ASP A 65 9.62 5.28 23.41
C ASP A 65 8.44 5.03 24.39
N GLN A 66 8.48 5.68 25.55
CA GLN A 66 7.43 5.56 26.58
C GLN A 66 6.06 6.09 26.11
N THR A 67 6.00 6.84 25.01
CA THR A 67 4.77 7.38 24.43
C THR A 67 4.25 6.56 23.26
N GLY A 68 4.91 5.43 22.94
CA GLY A 68 4.54 4.57 21.81
C GLY A 68 4.99 5.10 20.45
N ARG A 69 5.84 6.12 20.42
CA ARG A 69 6.50 6.59 19.19
C ARG A 69 7.75 5.77 18.94
N LEU A 70 8.01 5.48 17.67
CA LEU A 70 9.22 4.79 17.24
C LEU A 70 10.30 5.83 16.98
N VAL A 71 11.34 5.87 17.83
CA VAL A 71 12.44 6.82 17.71
C VAL A 71 13.73 6.05 17.51
N PHE A 72 14.36 6.20 16.35
CA PHE A 72 15.54 5.42 16.00
C PHE A 72 16.46 6.15 15.03
N SER A 73 17.75 5.78 15.10
CA SER A 73 18.77 6.13 14.12
C SER A 73 19.33 4.82 13.56
N GLY A 74 19.24 4.63 12.24
CA GLY A 74 19.60 3.37 11.59
C GLY A 74 18.37 2.47 11.38
N SER A 75 18.23 1.37 12.10
CA SER A 75 17.13 0.40 11.92
C SER A 75 16.28 0.21 13.17
N CYS A 76 15.04 -0.17 12.96
CA CYS A 76 14.06 -0.55 13.99
C CYS A 76 13.19 -1.69 13.47
N VAL A 77 12.83 -2.64 14.34
CA VAL A 77 11.92 -3.73 13.99
C VAL A 77 10.60 -3.53 14.74
N VAL A 78 9.55 -3.46 13.96
CA VAL A 78 8.15 -3.44 14.44
C VAL A 78 7.59 -4.84 14.31
N ARG A 79 7.06 -5.38 15.40
CA ARG A 79 6.43 -6.70 15.43
C ARG A 79 4.93 -6.53 15.57
N VAL A 80 4.21 -7.10 14.65
CA VAL A 80 2.76 -7.23 14.69
C VAL A 80 2.45 -8.65 15.15
N ALA A 81 1.79 -8.78 16.31
CA ALA A 81 1.26 -10.07 16.76
C ALA A 81 0.12 -10.51 15.81
N ASP A 82 -0.65 -11.53 16.16
CA ASP A 82 -1.76 -11.99 15.31
C ASP A 82 -2.73 -10.83 14.99
N PRO A 83 -2.81 -10.35 13.73
CA PRO A 83 -3.72 -9.26 13.35
C PRO A 83 -5.18 -9.71 13.22
N GLY A 84 -5.48 -11.01 13.32
CA GLY A 84 -6.83 -11.54 13.14
C GLY A 84 -7.34 -11.43 11.70
N GLY A 85 -6.48 -11.67 10.71
CA GLY A 85 -6.75 -11.58 9.28
C GLY A 85 -6.07 -10.38 8.62
N LEU A 86 -6.42 -10.13 7.36
CA LEU A 86 -5.76 -9.09 6.58
C LEU A 86 -6.08 -7.68 7.12
N ARG A 87 -5.06 -7.01 7.64
CA ARG A 87 -5.09 -5.67 8.23
C ARG A 87 -4.08 -4.76 7.55
N THR A 88 -4.15 -3.47 7.87
CA THR A 88 -3.18 -2.48 7.39
C THR A 88 -2.48 -1.83 8.57
N LEU A 89 -1.15 -1.99 8.64
CA LEU A 89 -0.29 -1.21 9.53
C LEU A 89 -0.01 0.13 8.86
N VAL A 90 -0.40 1.22 9.50
CA VAL A 90 -0.18 2.57 8.99
C VAL A 90 0.94 3.23 9.78
N LEU A 91 2.00 3.64 9.08
CA LEU A 91 3.19 4.28 9.66
C LEU A 91 3.30 5.71 9.12
N ARG A 92 3.48 6.69 9.99
CA ARG A 92 3.59 8.10 9.61
C ARG A 92 4.88 8.71 10.16
N SER A 93 5.55 9.51 9.34
CA SER A 93 6.78 10.23 9.73
C SER A 93 6.83 11.60 9.05
N ALA A 94 7.48 12.56 9.69
CA ALA A 94 7.81 13.82 9.03
C ALA A 94 9.01 13.69 8.06
N ALA A 95 9.86 12.68 8.27
CA ALA A 95 11.04 12.41 7.46
C ALA A 95 10.82 11.16 6.58
N ARG A 96 11.60 11.06 5.50
CA ARG A 96 11.63 9.84 4.68
C ARG A 96 12.20 8.67 5.47
N PHE A 97 11.70 7.48 5.20
CA PHE A 97 12.16 6.23 5.79
C PHE A 97 11.92 5.07 4.82
N THR A 98 12.63 3.97 5.01
CA THR A 98 12.42 2.75 4.23
C THR A 98 11.68 1.72 5.08
N VAL A 99 10.75 1.02 4.46
CA VAL A 99 10.00 -0.09 5.04
C VAL A 99 10.39 -1.38 4.34
N VAL A 100 10.57 -2.43 5.11
CA VAL A 100 10.81 -3.80 4.61
C VAL A 100 9.85 -4.74 5.33
N ALA A 101 9.01 -5.44 4.58
CA ALA A 101 8.03 -6.36 5.13
C ALA A 101 7.86 -7.57 4.22
N SER A 102 7.37 -8.69 4.76
CA SER A 102 6.95 -9.83 3.96
C SER A 102 5.63 -9.52 3.25
N ALA A 103 5.43 -10.08 2.06
CA ALA A 103 4.16 -9.95 1.36
C ALA A 103 3.05 -10.74 2.08
N PRO A 104 1.81 -10.24 2.12
CA PRO A 104 0.68 -11.00 2.63
C PRO A 104 0.51 -12.32 1.87
N GLY A 105 0.33 -13.43 2.60
CA GLY A 105 0.21 -14.76 2.03
C GLY A 105 1.50 -15.42 1.56
N ASP A 106 2.63 -14.70 1.56
CA ASP A 106 3.93 -15.23 1.15
C ASP A 106 5.05 -14.65 2.03
N ALA A 107 5.45 -15.39 3.05
CA ALA A 107 6.50 -14.98 3.99
C ALA A 107 7.91 -14.96 3.35
N GLU A 108 8.13 -15.63 2.23
CA GLU A 108 9.42 -15.67 1.54
C GLU A 108 9.62 -14.43 0.64
N LEU A 109 8.52 -13.82 0.20
CA LEU A 109 8.57 -12.63 -0.62
C LEU A 109 8.69 -11.38 0.24
N THR A 110 9.84 -10.73 0.16
CA THR A 110 10.10 -9.47 0.88
C THR A 110 9.87 -8.26 -0.02
N ILE A 111 9.06 -7.34 0.44
CA ILE A 111 8.79 -6.04 -0.21
C ILE A 111 9.61 -4.97 0.51
N ARG A 112 10.31 -4.17 -0.27
CA ARG A 112 11.03 -2.99 0.21
C ARG A 112 10.48 -1.75 -0.48
N ASP A 113 10.11 -0.76 0.32
CA ASP A 113 9.57 0.50 -0.17
C ASP A 113 10.26 1.69 0.50
N GLU A 114 10.60 2.72 -0.28
CA GLU A 114 11.14 3.98 0.20
C GLU A 114 10.03 5.02 0.23
N VAL A 115 9.69 5.45 1.44
CA VAL A 115 8.54 6.33 1.70
C VAL A 115 9.04 7.76 1.88
N GLU A 116 8.66 8.62 0.95
CA GLU A 116 9.01 10.03 0.99
C GLU A 116 7.86 10.89 1.53
N PRO A 117 8.16 12.02 2.19
CA PRO A 117 7.14 12.99 2.57
C PRO A 117 6.42 13.52 1.33
N ALA A 118 5.11 13.62 1.41
CA ALA A 118 4.30 14.21 0.36
C ALA A 118 4.59 15.71 0.21
N SER A 119 4.49 16.23 -1.01
CA SER A 119 4.79 17.63 -1.35
C SER A 119 3.84 18.64 -0.69
N ASP A 120 2.69 18.18 -0.21
CA ASP A 120 1.68 18.98 0.50
C ASP A 120 1.99 19.18 1.99
N GLY A 121 3.10 18.60 2.49
CA GLY A 121 3.50 18.71 3.89
C GLY A 121 2.81 17.74 4.84
N THR A 122 2.01 16.78 4.35
CA THR A 122 1.33 15.77 5.20
C THR A 122 2.28 14.73 5.79
N GLY A 123 3.55 14.75 5.37
CA GLY A 123 4.58 13.80 5.81
C GLY A 123 4.62 12.53 4.96
N ALA A 124 5.47 11.61 5.37
CA ALA A 124 5.65 10.29 4.76
C ALA A 124 4.65 9.31 5.38
N VAL A 125 3.88 8.60 4.56
CA VAL A 125 2.88 7.61 5.02
C VAL A 125 3.11 6.28 4.34
N ALA A 126 3.43 5.25 5.12
CA ALA A 126 3.48 3.87 4.65
C ALA A 126 2.22 3.11 5.08
N LYS A 127 1.69 2.28 4.19
CA LYS A 127 0.60 1.35 4.45
C LYS A 127 1.07 -0.06 4.16
N VAL A 128 1.31 -0.84 5.20
CA VAL A 128 1.81 -2.22 5.10
C VAL A 128 0.66 -3.17 5.36
N ALA A 129 0.34 -4.02 4.40
CA ALA A 129 -0.66 -5.07 4.59
C ALA A 129 -0.04 -6.23 5.36
N VAL A 130 -0.73 -6.70 6.41
CA VAL A 130 -0.32 -7.83 7.25
C VAL A 130 -1.52 -8.76 7.44
N ASP A 131 -1.33 -10.06 7.29
CA ASP A 131 -2.39 -11.09 7.41
C ASP A 131 -2.11 -12.12 8.51
N GLN A 132 -0.87 -12.13 8.98
CA GLN A 132 -0.38 -13.00 10.05
C GLN A 132 0.63 -12.24 10.92
N ALA A 133 1.14 -12.88 11.96
CA ALA A 133 2.23 -12.32 12.74
C ALA A 133 3.42 -12.00 11.82
N ALA A 134 3.89 -10.76 11.87
CA ALA A 134 4.88 -10.27 10.94
C ALA A 134 5.91 -9.35 11.62
N GLU A 135 7.10 -9.33 11.07
CA GLU A 135 8.12 -8.33 11.40
C GLU A 135 8.26 -7.33 10.25
N VAL A 136 8.17 -6.06 10.59
CA VAL A 136 8.32 -4.94 9.66
C VAL A 136 9.58 -4.18 10.03
N GLY A 137 10.58 -4.25 9.16
CA GLY A 137 11.84 -3.53 9.32
C GLY A 137 11.69 -2.08 8.85
N LEU A 138 12.15 -1.15 9.68
CA LEU A 138 12.23 0.26 9.33
C LEU A 138 13.68 0.68 9.26
N THR A 139 14.04 1.51 8.30
CA THR A 139 15.39 2.08 8.20
C THR A 139 15.30 3.59 8.00
N CYS A 140 16.06 4.32 8.82
CA CYS A 140 16.19 5.76 8.75
C CYS A 140 17.46 6.13 8.00
N PRO A 141 17.39 6.79 6.84
CA PRO A 141 18.58 7.24 6.12
C PRO A 141 19.22 8.50 6.74
N SER A 142 18.53 9.17 7.66
CA SER A 142 18.98 10.40 8.29
C SER A 142 19.87 10.14 9.50
N LEU A 143 21.01 10.81 9.58
CA LEU A 143 21.89 10.79 10.74
C LEU A 143 21.25 11.42 12.00
N SER A 144 20.27 12.31 11.82
CA SER A 144 19.52 12.93 12.92
C SER A 144 18.43 12.01 13.53
N GLY A 145 18.27 10.82 12.96
CA GLY A 145 17.23 9.88 13.38
C GLY A 145 15.88 10.15 12.72
N CYS A 146 14.97 9.20 12.90
CA CYS A 146 13.58 9.28 12.47
C CYS A 146 12.64 9.11 13.66
N THR A 147 11.50 9.78 13.57
CA THR A 147 10.37 9.53 14.46
C THR A 147 9.20 9.04 13.60
N VAL A 148 8.74 7.83 13.89
CA VAL A 148 7.62 7.20 13.18
C VAL A 148 6.48 6.93 14.17
N LEU A 149 5.26 7.24 13.76
CA LEU A 149 4.04 6.99 14.53
C LEU A 149 3.30 5.81 13.90
N VAL A 150 2.83 4.89 14.75
CA VAL A 150 1.85 3.88 14.35
C VAL A 150 0.47 4.53 14.44
N ALA A 151 -0.20 4.67 13.29
CA ALA A 151 -1.50 5.32 13.22
C ALA A 151 -2.63 4.28 13.16
N THR A 152 -3.77 4.60 13.76
CA THR A 152 -4.95 3.74 13.81
C THR A 152 -5.86 3.85 12.57
N SER A 153 -5.62 4.79 11.69
CA SER A 153 -6.28 4.99 10.36
C SER A 153 -5.87 6.33 9.75
#